data_ba04db7aabbc4474aec1b33702c174f8
#
_entry.id   ba04db7aabbc4474aec1b33702c174f8
#
_cell.length_a   1.000
_cell.length_b   1.000
_cell.length_c   1.000
_cell.angle_alpha   90.00
_cell.angle_beta   90.00
_cell.angle_gamma   90.00
#
_symmetry.space_group_name_H-M   'P 1'
#
loop_
_entity.id
_entity.type
_entity.pdbx_description
1 polymer ?
#
loop_
_entity_poly.entity_id
_entity_poly.type
_entity_poly.pdbx_seq_one_letter_code
_entity_poly.pdbx_strand_id
1 'polypeptide(L)'
;MRSVFEDFTNQKYNHPETKATLDTLHLKSKKFTHADIQYRIMKYDKRLLTPETIASSGLFRSVIFNGNQIRAFSPPKSVPAPTFTKNNTPSDVFAEEFIEGTMINVFFVPEIGDNGDWEISTRSGVGGRMTYFQNGAIRAEDTFRYMFLEACNAVNLSFDSLDRSCCYTFVLQHPKNRMVVPFQEANLFLISAYSLDNTSYTVTEVGRQDQIDMMAHTNVRIPMRFDFDCYDELRAKWASGNTEYKTVGIMLKHKTTGERSKFRNPNYEQVRQLRGNQPKLQYHYIALRQQGQVGEYLKYFAEAKRPFREFREHIHAFTNQLHQNYIDCYVKKTQALAMYPAQFKPHMYSIHTDYVKELRGTGKYITRRYVVDYVNKLHPSRLMFSLNYSMRKKQVEEHVIDEGV
;
A
#
# COMPACT_ATOMS: atom_id res chain seq x y z
N MET A 1 -9.89 34.89 -1.25
CA MET A 1 -10.43 33.76 -2.04
C MET A 1 -11.00 32.75 -1.05
N ARG A 2 -12.19 32.21 -1.31
CA ARG A 2 -12.76 31.14 -0.48
C ARG A 2 -11.88 29.91 -0.59
N SER A 3 -11.52 29.30 0.55
CA SER A 3 -10.71 28.09 0.55
C SER A 3 -11.51 26.90 -0.03
N VAL A 4 -10.92 26.12 -0.91
CA VAL A 4 -11.55 24.89 -1.44
C VAL A 4 -11.91 23.90 -0.33
N PHE A 5 -11.26 23.97 0.83
CA PHE A 5 -11.55 23.10 1.96
C PHE A 5 -12.82 23.48 2.71
N GLU A 6 -13.22 24.74 2.69
CA GLU A 6 -14.45 25.24 3.33
C GLU A 6 -15.71 24.49 2.81
N ASP A 7 -15.72 24.15 1.53
CA ASP A 7 -16.85 23.45 0.91
C ASP A 7 -17.06 22.02 1.45
N PHE A 8 -16.05 21.46 2.15
CA PHE A 8 -16.07 20.09 2.64
C PHE A 8 -16.23 20.00 4.16
N THR A 9 -16.58 21.08 4.85
CA THR A 9 -16.95 21.03 6.28
C THR A 9 -18.28 20.29 6.47
N ASN A 10 -18.56 19.79 7.67
CA ASN A 10 -19.78 19.04 7.93
C ASN A 10 -21.06 19.82 7.63
N GLN A 11 -21.05 21.15 7.84
CA GLN A 11 -22.21 22.01 7.57
C GLN A 11 -22.57 22.06 6.10
N LYS A 12 -21.56 21.97 5.21
CA LYS A 12 -21.73 22.12 3.76
C LYS A 12 -21.66 20.80 3.01
N TYR A 13 -21.19 19.74 3.65
CA TYR A 13 -20.87 18.46 2.97
C TYR A 13 -22.07 17.82 2.26
N ASN A 14 -23.25 17.93 2.80
CA ASN A 14 -24.47 17.38 2.20
C ASN A 14 -25.15 18.34 1.22
N HIS A 15 -24.60 19.54 1.03
CA HIS A 15 -25.15 20.54 0.08
C HIS A 15 -24.98 20.05 -1.37
N PRO A 16 -25.94 20.27 -2.28
CA PRO A 16 -25.83 19.83 -3.67
C PRO A 16 -24.60 20.36 -4.40
N GLU A 17 -24.21 21.60 -4.15
CA GLU A 17 -22.98 22.20 -4.71
C GLU A 17 -21.71 21.47 -4.28
N THR A 18 -21.64 21.07 -3.02
CA THR A 18 -20.49 20.29 -2.52
C THR A 18 -20.40 18.92 -3.18
N LYS A 19 -21.55 18.27 -3.44
CA LYS A 19 -21.57 17.00 -4.21
C LYS A 19 -21.09 17.23 -5.64
N ALA A 20 -21.55 18.30 -6.29
CA ALA A 20 -21.07 18.66 -7.63
C ALA A 20 -19.56 18.92 -7.66
N THR A 21 -19.01 19.60 -6.63
CA THR A 21 -17.56 19.81 -6.48
C THR A 21 -16.80 18.49 -6.29
N LEU A 22 -17.33 17.57 -5.48
CA LEU A 22 -16.74 16.23 -5.30
C LEU A 22 -16.65 15.48 -6.63
N ASP A 23 -17.73 15.49 -7.42
CA ASP A 23 -17.80 14.80 -8.70
C ASP A 23 -16.87 15.47 -9.74
N THR A 24 -16.86 16.80 -9.82
CA THR A 24 -15.98 17.57 -10.71
C THR A 24 -14.50 17.35 -10.40
N LEU A 25 -14.13 17.31 -9.12
CA LEU A 25 -12.76 17.05 -8.68
C LEU A 25 -12.43 15.56 -8.58
N HIS A 26 -13.37 14.66 -8.89
CA HIS A 26 -13.21 13.21 -8.78
C HIS A 26 -12.68 12.78 -7.40
N LEU A 27 -13.23 13.34 -6.33
CA LEU A 27 -12.82 13.05 -4.97
C LEU A 27 -13.62 11.89 -4.38
N LYS A 28 -12.95 11.08 -3.59
CA LYS A 28 -13.54 10.04 -2.75
C LYS A 28 -13.52 10.48 -1.30
N SER A 29 -14.66 10.31 -0.65
CA SER A 29 -14.81 10.52 0.79
C SER A 29 -15.06 9.19 1.49
N LYS A 30 -14.41 8.99 2.64
CA LYS A 30 -14.63 7.82 3.50
C LYS A 30 -14.74 8.28 4.94
N LYS A 31 -15.81 7.83 5.63
CA LYS A 31 -16.00 8.04 7.07
C LYS A 31 -15.24 6.97 7.85
N PHE A 32 -14.70 7.37 8.98
CA PHE A 32 -14.04 6.52 9.96
C PHE A 32 -14.51 6.90 11.36
N THR A 33 -14.70 5.92 12.22
CA THR A 33 -14.84 6.12 13.67
C THR A 33 -13.63 5.51 14.35
N HIS A 34 -12.94 6.27 15.16
CA HIS A 34 -11.80 5.84 15.96
C HIS A 34 -11.77 6.61 17.26
N ALA A 35 -11.59 5.93 18.42
CA ALA A 35 -11.69 6.52 19.74
C ALA A 35 -12.98 7.37 19.95
N ASP A 36 -14.12 6.83 19.50
CA ASP A 36 -15.46 7.44 19.52
C ASP A 36 -15.60 8.75 18.72
N ILE A 37 -14.59 9.12 17.97
CA ILE A 37 -14.56 10.32 17.16
C ILE A 37 -14.80 9.96 15.68
N GLN A 38 -15.64 10.75 15.03
CA GLN A 38 -15.93 10.61 13.62
C GLN A 38 -14.99 11.45 12.77
N TYR A 39 -14.27 10.78 11.88
CA TYR A 39 -13.39 11.41 10.90
C TYR A 39 -13.94 11.21 9.50
N ARG A 40 -13.60 12.15 8.62
CA ARG A 40 -13.83 12.04 7.17
C ARG A 40 -12.50 12.21 6.46
N ILE A 41 -12.09 11.20 5.71
CA ILE A 41 -10.90 11.25 4.85
C ILE A 41 -11.35 11.58 3.43
N MET A 42 -10.79 12.64 2.87
CA MET A 42 -10.98 13.03 1.49
C MET A 42 -9.71 12.78 0.68
N LYS A 43 -9.87 12.12 -0.47
CA LYS A 43 -8.75 11.79 -1.35
C LYS A 43 -9.17 11.73 -2.81
N TYR A 44 -8.25 12.08 -3.73
CA TYR A 44 -8.47 11.92 -5.16
C TYR A 44 -8.56 10.45 -5.57
N ASP A 45 -9.37 10.15 -6.60
CA ASP A 45 -9.31 8.86 -7.28
C ASP A 45 -8.12 8.84 -8.24
N LYS A 46 -7.13 7.98 -7.93
CA LYS A 46 -5.91 7.87 -8.75
C LYS A 46 -6.19 7.51 -10.21
N ARG A 47 -7.31 6.83 -10.50
CA ARG A 47 -7.67 6.37 -11.85
C ARG A 47 -8.22 7.51 -12.74
N LEU A 48 -8.78 8.54 -12.09
CA LEU A 48 -9.44 9.67 -12.75
C LEU A 48 -8.58 10.95 -12.74
N LEU A 49 -7.39 10.89 -12.10
CA LEU A 49 -6.49 12.03 -12.00
C LEU A 49 -5.72 12.22 -13.31
N THR A 50 -5.95 13.33 -13.99
CA THR A 50 -5.26 13.74 -15.22
C THR A 50 -4.22 14.82 -14.94
N PRO A 51 -3.30 15.13 -15.86
CA PRO A 51 -2.36 16.25 -15.72
C PRO A 51 -3.04 17.59 -15.44
N GLU A 52 -4.20 17.83 -16.03
CA GLU A 52 -4.97 19.07 -15.90
C GLU A 52 -5.62 19.20 -14.52
N THR A 53 -6.06 18.10 -13.94
CA THR A 53 -6.72 18.07 -12.63
C THR A 53 -5.76 17.90 -11.44
N ILE A 54 -4.46 17.68 -11.68
CA ILE A 54 -3.48 17.51 -10.59
C ILE A 54 -3.39 18.76 -9.72
N ALA A 55 -3.44 19.95 -10.30
CA ALA A 55 -3.32 21.21 -9.56
C ALA A 55 -4.47 21.41 -8.54
N SER A 56 -5.67 20.97 -8.86
CA SER A 56 -6.86 21.06 -8.00
C SER A 56 -7.07 19.80 -7.16
N SER A 57 -7.37 18.68 -7.82
CA SER A 57 -7.67 17.41 -7.16
C SER A 57 -6.46 16.82 -6.44
N GLY A 58 -5.26 17.08 -6.91
CA GLY A 58 -4.02 16.59 -6.33
C GLY A 58 -3.73 17.10 -4.92
N LEU A 59 -4.35 18.21 -4.50
CA LEU A 59 -4.31 18.71 -3.12
C LEU A 59 -4.90 17.68 -2.14
N PHE A 60 -5.90 16.92 -2.57
CA PHE A 60 -6.59 15.93 -1.76
C PHE A 60 -5.88 14.57 -1.81
N ARG A 61 -4.61 14.49 -1.46
CA ARG A 61 -3.92 13.21 -1.34
C ARG A 61 -4.41 12.43 -0.13
N SER A 62 -4.59 13.12 1.00
CA SER A 62 -5.27 12.67 2.22
C SER A 62 -5.53 13.92 3.06
N VAL A 63 -6.76 14.40 3.06
CA VAL A 63 -7.21 15.50 3.93
C VAL A 63 -8.20 14.91 4.91
N ILE A 64 -7.97 15.12 6.20
CA ILE A 64 -8.79 14.57 7.28
C ILE A 64 -9.56 15.69 7.94
N PHE A 65 -10.87 15.52 7.99
CA PHE A 65 -11.78 16.38 8.71
C PHE A 65 -12.33 15.65 9.94
N ASN A 66 -12.47 16.40 11.02
CA ASN A 66 -13.31 16.07 12.15
C ASN A 66 -14.32 17.21 12.32
N GLY A 67 -15.60 16.92 12.23
CA GLY A 67 -16.60 17.99 12.15
C GLY A 67 -16.31 18.99 11.05
N ASN A 68 -16.23 20.27 11.42
CA ASN A 68 -15.93 21.39 10.54
C ASN A 68 -14.43 21.70 10.45
N GLN A 69 -13.57 20.94 11.11
CA GLN A 69 -12.15 21.26 11.23
C GLN A 69 -11.31 20.35 10.37
N ILE A 70 -10.31 20.92 9.71
CA ILE A 70 -9.22 20.19 9.09
C ILE A 70 -8.29 19.74 10.22
N ARG A 71 -8.06 18.43 10.34
CA ARG A 71 -7.15 17.86 11.33
C ARG A 71 -5.82 17.43 10.74
N ALA A 72 -5.83 16.97 9.48
CA ALA A 72 -4.58 16.60 8.81
C ALA A 72 -4.63 16.92 7.33
N PHE A 73 -3.46 17.28 6.82
CA PHE A 73 -3.19 17.50 5.43
C PHE A 73 -1.90 16.77 5.04
N SER A 74 -1.87 16.18 3.85
CA SER A 74 -0.68 15.48 3.36
C SER A 74 -0.09 16.21 2.18
N PRO A 75 1.24 16.15 1.96
CA PRO A 75 1.86 16.75 0.80
C PRO A 75 1.11 16.41 -0.50
N PRO A 76 0.77 17.39 -1.33
CA PRO A 76 -0.01 17.19 -2.56
C PRO A 76 0.60 16.17 -3.51
N LYS A 77 -0.20 15.71 -4.45
CA LYS A 77 0.26 14.81 -5.51
C LYS A 77 1.31 15.49 -6.37
N SER A 78 2.43 14.81 -6.61
CA SER A 78 3.45 15.30 -7.54
C SER A 78 2.93 15.30 -8.98
N VAL A 79 3.21 16.37 -9.72
CA VAL A 79 2.92 16.48 -11.15
C VAL A 79 3.89 15.62 -11.98
N PRO A 80 3.55 15.26 -13.24
CA PRO A 80 4.46 14.56 -14.13
C PRO A 80 5.76 15.34 -14.36
N ALA A 81 6.89 14.64 -14.39
CA ALA A 81 8.18 15.29 -14.57
C ALA A 81 8.31 16.12 -15.87
N PRO A 82 7.84 15.66 -17.03
CA PRO A 82 7.90 16.49 -18.25
C PRO A 82 7.15 17.82 -18.12
N THR A 83 5.97 17.81 -17.47
CA THR A 83 5.20 19.04 -17.22
C THR A 83 5.93 19.96 -16.25
N PHE A 84 6.47 19.41 -15.17
CA PHE A 84 7.20 20.17 -14.16
C PHE A 84 8.44 20.85 -14.73
N THR A 85 9.30 20.10 -15.43
CA THR A 85 10.57 20.61 -15.96
C THR A 85 10.38 21.62 -17.11
N LYS A 86 9.24 21.52 -17.83
CA LYS A 86 8.87 22.52 -18.85
C LYS A 86 8.49 23.87 -18.24
N ASN A 87 7.83 23.85 -17.06
CA ASN A 87 7.24 25.03 -16.47
C ASN A 87 8.14 25.69 -15.40
N ASN A 88 9.17 25.01 -14.92
CA ASN A 88 10.01 25.48 -13.82
C ASN A 88 11.48 25.44 -14.21
N THR A 89 12.21 26.53 -13.94
CA THR A 89 13.66 26.57 -14.16
C THR A 89 14.41 25.92 -12.99
N PRO A 90 15.62 25.34 -13.19
CA PRO A 90 16.38 24.74 -12.10
C PRO A 90 16.61 25.71 -10.92
N SER A 91 16.82 27.01 -11.18
CA SER A 91 17.06 28.04 -10.16
C SER A 91 15.88 28.19 -9.17
N ASP A 92 14.65 27.91 -9.60
CA ASP A 92 13.43 28.03 -8.79
C ASP A 92 13.07 26.74 -8.05
N VAL A 93 13.88 25.70 -8.22
CA VAL A 93 13.62 24.35 -7.72
C VAL A 93 14.76 23.91 -6.83
N PHE A 94 14.48 23.14 -5.81
CA PHE A 94 15.47 22.32 -5.13
C PHE A 94 15.15 20.83 -5.29
N ALA A 95 16.18 20.02 -5.30
CA ALA A 95 16.07 18.58 -5.27
C ALA A 95 16.14 18.08 -3.82
N GLU A 96 15.32 17.08 -3.49
CA GLU A 96 15.32 16.43 -2.17
C GLU A 96 15.43 14.92 -2.31
N GLU A 97 16.01 14.30 -1.30
CA GLU A 97 16.00 12.85 -1.15
C GLU A 97 14.59 12.29 -1.34
N PHE A 98 14.46 11.24 -2.15
CA PHE A 98 13.19 10.54 -2.31
C PHE A 98 13.14 9.36 -1.34
N ILE A 99 12.48 9.55 -0.20
CA ILE A 99 12.44 8.57 0.88
C ILE A 99 11.41 7.47 0.55
N GLU A 100 11.85 6.21 0.63
CA GLU A 100 10.96 5.06 0.62
C GLU A 100 10.39 4.81 2.01
N GLY A 101 9.13 4.42 2.08
CA GLY A 101 8.47 4.01 3.31
C GLY A 101 6.96 4.25 3.27
N THR A 102 6.32 4.10 4.40
CA THR A 102 4.87 4.32 4.54
C THR A 102 4.61 5.72 5.09
N MET A 103 3.78 6.49 4.38
CA MET A 103 3.36 7.81 4.84
C MET A 103 2.41 7.67 6.03
N ILE A 104 2.76 8.31 7.14
CA ILE A 104 1.96 8.44 8.36
C ILE A 104 1.77 9.93 8.65
N ASN A 105 0.52 10.36 8.82
CA ASN A 105 0.23 11.69 9.32
C ASN A 105 0.00 11.62 10.83
N VAL A 106 0.46 12.64 11.54
CA VAL A 106 0.26 12.84 12.98
C VAL A 106 -0.45 14.18 13.16
N PHE A 107 -1.50 14.21 13.95
CA PHE A 107 -2.30 15.42 14.18
C PHE A 107 -2.95 15.38 15.55
N PHE A 108 -3.15 16.56 16.15
CA PHE A 108 -3.76 16.70 17.46
C PHE A 108 -5.29 16.71 17.35
N VAL A 109 -5.96 16.05 18.28
CA VAL A 109 -7.43 15.94 18.37
C VAL A 109 -7.87 16.35 19.77
N PRO A 110 -8.38 17.57 19.97
CA PRO A 110 -8.78 18.08 21.29
C PRO A 110 -9.90 17.27 21.95
N GLU A 111 -10.68 16.54 21.14
CA GLU A 111 -11.84 15.78 21.60
C GLU A 111 -11.48 14.39 22.15
N ILE A 112 -10.22 13.97 22.13
CA ILE A 112 -9.79 12.69 22.72
C ILE A 112 -9.47 12.91 24.20
N GLY A 113 -10.23 12.27 25.10
CA GLY A 113 -10.05 12.43 26.55
C GLY A 113 -10.27 13.86 27.03
N ASP A 114 -9.76 14.19 28.22
CA ASP A 114 -9.99 15.49 28.85
C ASP A 114 -9.07 16.61 28.31
N ASN A 115 -7.89 16.27 27.82
CA ASN A 115 -6.85 17.23 27.41
C ASN A 115 -6.53 17.18 25.91
N GLY A 116 -7.26 16.40 25.15
CA GLY A 116 -6.92 16.05 23.78
C GLY A 116 -5.75 15.05 23.70
N ASP A 117 -5.57 14.43 22.55
CA ASP A 117 -4.47 13.51 22.30
C ASP A 117 -4.07 13.52 20.82
N TRP A 118 -2.91 12.93 20.53
CA TRP A 118 -2.39 12.79 19.20
C TRP A 118 -2.93 11.55 18.49
N GLU A 119 -3.36 11.74 17.28
CA GLU A 119 -3.83 10.64 16.42
C GLU A 119 -2.95 10.49 15.21
N ILE A 120 -2.89 9.27 14.70
CA ILE A 120 -2.14 8.94 13.48
C ILE A 120 -3.08 8.47 12.38
N SER A 121 -2.67 8.68 11.15
CA SER A 121 -3.36 8.12 10.00
C SER A 121 -2.39 7.70 8.90
N THR A 122 -2.82 6.72 8.13
CA THR A 122 -2.26 6.44 6.82
C THR A 122 -3.02 7.25 5.76
N ARG A 123 -2.62 7.16 4.49
CA ARG A 123 -3.35 7.82 3.39
C ARG A 123 -4.85 7.48 3.35
N SER A 124 -5.29 6.37 3.89
CA SER A 124 -6.65 5.85 3.67
C SER A 124 -7.37 5.40 4.93
N GLY A 125 -6.80 5.61 6.11
CA GLY A 125 -7.40 5.18 7.36
C GLY A 125 -6.81 5.91 8.55
N VAL A 126 -7.66 6.24 9.54
CA VAL A 126 -7.28 6.80 10.85
C VAL A 126 -6.98 5.65 11.81
N GLY A 127 -6.15 5.90 12.82
CA GLY A 127 -5.77 4.98 13.87
C GLY A 127 -4.57 4.07 13.55
N GLY A 128 -4.26 3.88 12.26
CA GLY A 128 -3.13 3.05 11.84
C GLY A 128 -3.20 1.57 12.24
N ARG A 129 -4.36 1.06 12.68
CA ARG A 129 -4.56 -0.32 13.15
C ARG A 129 -4.66 -1.36 12.03
N MET A 130 -4.04 -1.09 10.90
CA MET A 130 -3.99 -1.99 9.73
C MET A 130 -2.56 -2.31 9.37
N THR A 131 -2.38 -3.40 8.64
CA THR A 131 -1.13 -3.76 7.97
C THR A 131 -1.38 -3.90 6.47
N TYR A 132 -0.36 -3.73 5.66
CA TYR A 132 -0.47 -3.94 4.22
C TYR A 132 -0.23 -5.40 3.83
N PHE A 133 0.84 -6.01 4.34
CA PHE A 133 1.19 -7.39 4.04
C PHE A 133 0.57 -8.34 5.08
N GLN A 134 -0.34 -9.21 4.61
CA GLN A 134 -1.08 -10.15 5.46
C GLN A 134 -0.57 -11.57 5.22
N ASN A 135 0.19 -12.09 6.17
CA ASN A 135 0.69 -13.47 6.17
C ASN A 135 0.07 -14.28 7.34
N GLY A 136 -1.26 -14.28 7.44
CA GLY A 136 -1.99 -14.95 8.53
C GLY A 136 -2.88 -13.99 9.32
N ALA A 137 -3.13 -14.28 10.61
CA ALA A 137 -3.84 -13.38 11.50
C ALA A 137 -3.03 -12.10 11.74
N ILE A 138 -3.71 -10.94 11.72
CA ILE A 138 -3.07 -9.65 11.98
C ILE A 138 -2.82 -9.55 13.48
N ARG A 139 -1.56 -9.44 13.88
CA ARG A 139 -1.17 -9.19 15.27
C ARG A 139 -1.03 -7.69 15.49
N ALA A 140 -1.18 -7.25 16.75
CA ALA A 140 -1.07 -5.83 17.09
C ALA A 140 0.27 -5.23 16.66
N GLU A 141 1.36 -5.98 16.85
CA GLU A 141 2.73 -5.59 16.49
C GLU A 141 3.01 -5.51 14.98
N ASP A 142 2.09 -5.98 14.13
CA ASP A 142 2.23 -5.91 12.67
C ASP A 142 1.48 -4.70 12.10
N THR A 143 0.80 -3.90 12.93
CA THR A 143 0.06 -2.72 12.50
C THR A 143 0.96 -1.51 12.28
N PHE A 144 0.54 -0.60 11.39
CA PHE A 144 1.27 0.66 11.17
C PHE A 144 1.37 1.50 12.45
N ARG A 145 0.36 1.45 13.33
CA ARG A 145 0.40 2.17 14.61
C ARG A 145 1.54 1.65 15.48
N TYR A 146 1.63 0.35 15.65
CA TYR A 146 2.69 -0.25 16.46
C TYR A 146 4.08 0.05 15.90
N MET A 147 4.28 -0.21 14.59
CA MET A 147 5.54 0.09 13.91
C MET A 147 5.92 1.56 13.98
N PHE A 148 4.95 2.47 13.91
CA PHE A 148 5.19 3.90 14.02
C PHE A 148 5.60 4.31 15.44
N LEU A 149 4.92 3.81 16.47
CA LEU A 149 5.29 4.08 17.87
C LEU A 149 6.66 3.48 18.24
N GLU A 150 6.96 2.28 17.73
CA GLU A 150 8.31 1.69 17.85
C GLU A 150 9.36 2.59 17.20
N ALA A 151 9.10 3.13 16.03
CA ALA A 151 9.99 4.06 15.36
C ALA A 151 10.10 5.40 16.11
N CYS A 152 9.02 5.93 16.70
CA CYS A 152 9.07 7.13 17.56
C CYS A 152 10.03 6.93 18.73
N ASN A 153 9.95 5.79 19.40
CA ASN A 153 10.86 5.45 20.48
C ASN A 153 12.33 5.35 19.99
N ALA A 154 12.56 4.71 18.85
CA ALA A 154 13.90 4.56 18.28
C ALA A 154 14.55 5.90 17.92
N VAL A 155 13.75 6.90 17.52
CA VAL A 155 14.27 8.23 17.15
C VAL A 155 14.06 9.30 18.25
N ASN A 156 13.66 8.91 19.46
CA ASN A 156 13.39 9.80 20.58
C ASN A 156 12.36 10.90 20.27
N LEU A 157 11.32 10.57 19.52
CA LEU A 157 10.22 11.48 19.21
C LEU A 157 9.12 11.33 20.26
N SER A 158 8.95 12.34 21.14
CA SER A 158 7.77 12.49 21.99
C SER A 158 6.72 13.36 21.30
N PHE A 159 5.46 12.96 21.36
CA PHE A 159 4.36 13.79 20.84
C PHE A 159 4.16 15.07 21.65
N ASP A 160 4.57 15.09 22.92
CA ASP A 160 4.48 16.30 23.77
C ASP A 160 5.36 17.45 23.26
N SER A 161 6.39 17.14 22.47
CA SER A 161 7.25 18.15 21.84
C SER A 161 6.67 18.75 20.54
N LEU A 162 5.57 18.21 20.04
CA LEU A 162 4.96 18.65 18.80
C LEU A 162 3.97 19.81 19.04
N ASP A 163 3.97 20.79 18.12
CA ASP A 163 3.01 21.88 18.13
C ASP A 163 1.61 21.38 17.75
N ARG A 164 0.65 21.55 18.66
CA ARG A 164 -0.75 21.11 18.50
C ARG A 164 -1.52 21.84 17.41
N SER A 165 -1.03 23.00 16.94
CA SER A 165 -1.61 23.77 15.83
C SER A 165 -1.20 23.21 14.46
N CYS A 166 -0.24 22.28 14.44
CA CYS A 166 0.31 21.71 13.22
C CYS A 166 -0.13 20.24 13.03
N CYS A 167 -0.15 19.81 11.79
CA CYS A 167 -0.14 18.39 11.43
C CYS A 167 1.17 18.05 10.73
N TYR A 168 1.62 16.81 10.93
CA TYR A 168 2.93 16.33 10.49
C TYR A 168 2.76 15.17 9.53
N THR A 169 3.56 15.13 8.47
CA THR A 169 3.65 13.98 7.56
C THR A 169 5.01 13.34 7.69
N PHE A 170 5.04 12.15 8.27
CA PHE A 170 6.25 11.32 8.36
C PHE A 170 6.26 10.24 7.29
N VAL A 171 7.46 9.77 6.95
CA VAL A 171 7.67 8.48 6.27
C VAL A 171 8.28 7.52 7.28
N LEU A 172 7.53 6.47 7.56
CA LEU A 172 7.94 5.34 8.40
C LEU A 172 8.76 4.35 7.57
N GLN A 173 9.97 4.08 8.02
CA GLN A 173 10.80 2.95 7.59
C GLN A 173 10.84 1.92 8.71
N HIS A 174 10.54 0.67 8.38
CA HIS A 174 10.49 -0.39 9.39
C HIS A 174 10.84 -1.74 8.78
N PRO A 175 11.65 -2.60 9.46
CA PRO A 175 12.05 -3.92 8.94
C PRO A 175 10.88 -4.82 8.54
N LYS A 176 9.78 -4.80 9.30
CA LYS A 176 8.57 -5.58 9.01
C LYS A 176 7.74 -5.04 7.83
N ASN A 177 8.02 -3.84 7.33
CA ASN A 177 7.24 -3.18 6.26
C ASN A 177 8.10 -2.81 5.05
N ARG A 178 8.88 -3.75 4.56
CA ARG A 178 9.73 -3.58 3.38
C ARG A 178 8.92 -3.55 2.09
N MET A 179 9.13 -2.52 1.26
CA MET A 179 8.64 -2.49 -0.13
C MET A 179 9.72 -2.94 -1.12
N VAL A 180 10.82 -2.20 -1.22
CA VAL A 180 11.97 -2.53 -2.08
C VAL A 180 13.25 -2.52 -1.25
N VAL A 181 13.55 -1.40 -0.60
CA VAL A 181 14.76 -1.22 0.19
C VAL A 181 14.65 -1.99 1.51
N PRO A 182 15.61 -2.84 1.87
CA PRO A 182 15.62 -3.49 3.18
C PRO A 182 16.06 -2.49 4.26
N PHE A 183 15.22 -2.32 5.28
CA PHE A 183 15.55 -1.53 6.46
C PHE A 183 16.04 -2.46 7.58
N GLN A 184 17.10 -2.08 8.25
CA GLN A 184 17.64 -2.85 9.40
C GLN A 184 16.99 -2.40 10.71
N GLU A 185 16.63 -1.12 10.80
CA GLU A 185 16.10 -0.47 11.99
C GLU A 185 14.85 0.33 11.66
N ALA A 186 14.03 0.56 12.69
CA ALA A 186 12.90 1.46 12.57
C ALA A 186 13.40 2.91 12.54
N ASN A 187 12.85 3.72 11.62
CA ASN A 187 13.28 5.11 11.43
C ASN A 187 12.12 5.98 10.95
N LEU A 188 12.22 7.30 11.19
CA LEU A 188 11.25 8.29 10.74
C LEU A 188 11.95 9.41 9.97
N PHE A 189 11.30 9.82 8.89
CA PHE A 189 11.62 11.04 8.17
C PHE A 189 10.46 12.01 8.25
N LEU A 190 10.67 13.23 8.72
CA LEU A 190 9.69 14.31 8.58
C LEU A 190 9.74 14.83 7.13
N ILE A 191 8.63 14.69 6.41
CA ILE A 191 8.52 15.12 5.01
C ILE A 191 7.97 16.54 4.91
N SER A 192 6.98 16.85 5.74
CA SER A 192 6.38 18.20 5.81
C SER A 192 5.61 18.34 7.11
N ALA A 193 5.56 19.53 7.64
CA ALA A 193 4.63 19.97 8.67
C ALA A 193 3.74 21.08 8.08
N TYR A 194 2.48 21.13 8.48
CA TYR A 194 1.51 22.13 8.03
C TYR A 194 0.80 22.76 9.21
N SER A 195 0.79 24.09 9.27
CA SER A 195 -0.08 24.86 10.15
C SER A 195 -1.49 24.87 9.56
N LEU A 196 -2.49 24.68 10.43
CA LEU A 196 -3.89 24.56 10.06
C LEU A 196 -4.69 25.72 10.69
N ASP A 197 -5.15 26.66 9.85
CA ASP A 197 -6.10 27.68 10.27
C ASP A 197 -7.52 27.26 9.88
N ASN A 198 -8.28 26.83 10.86
CA ASN A 198 -9.66 26.39 10.70
C ASN A 198 -10.67 27.56 10.67
N THR A 199 -10.24 28.80 10.87
CA THR A 199 -11.09 29.99 10.71
C THR A 199 -11.20 30.38 9.24
N SER A 200 -10.06 30.43 8.56
CA SER A 200 -9.97 30.72 7.13
C SER A 200 -9.92 29.47 6.25
N TYR A 201 -9.87 28.28 6.84
CA TYR A 201 -9.62 26.99 6.17
C TYR A 201 -8.35 26.99 5.31
N THR A 202 -7.30 27.63 5.84
CA THR A 202 -6.02 27.73 5.15
C THR A 202 -5.03 26.70 5.70
N VAL A 203 -4.28 26.10 4.79
CA VAL A 203 -3.21 25.14 5.12
C VAL A 203 -1.90 25.73 4.61
N THR A 204 -0.96 25.96 5.51
CA THR A 204 0.34 26.57 5.18
C THR A 204 1.47 25.61 5.56
N GLU A 205 2.36 25.31 4.62
CA GLU A 205 3.53 24.49 4.92
C GLU A 205 4.50 25.27 5.82
N VAL A 206 4.91 24.64 6.91
CA VAL A 206 5.92 25.18 7.84
C VAL A 206 7.27 25.29 7.12
N GLY A 207 7.99 26.38 7.36
CA GLY A 207 9.30 26.64 6.77
C GLY A 207 10.30 25.52 7.08
N ARG A 208 11.28 25.29 6.19
CA ARG A 208 12.25 24.21 6.40
C ARG A 208 13.05 24.39 7.67
N GLN A 209 13.50 25.61 7.98
CA GLN A 209 14.29 25.84 9.20
C GLN A 209 13.45 25.52 10.42
N ASP A 210 12.21 25.97 10.46
CA ASP A 210 11.30 25.66 11.57
C ASP A 210 11.07 24.16 11.71
N GLN A 211 10.96 23.40 10.60
CA GLN A 211 10.85 21.95 10.64
C GLN A 211 12.12 21.29 11.23
N ILE A 212 13.32 21.83 10.92
CA ILE A 212 14.58 21.36 11.50
C ILE A 212 14.59 21.64 13.00
N ASP A 213 14.21 22.84 13.40
CA ASP A 213 14.20 23.29 14.80
C ASP A 213 13.20 22.48 15.63
N MET A 214 12.01 22.17 15.07
CA MET A 214 11.02 21.28 15.68
C MET A 214 11.58 19.88 15.98
N MET A 215 12.49 19.37 15.17
CA MET A 215 13.06 18.04 15.32
C MET A 215 14.45 18.02 15.99
N ALA A 216 14.98 19.19 16.40
CA ALA A 216 16.37 19.34 16.87
C ALA A 216 16.71 18.45 18.08
N HIS A 217 15.74 18.11 18.92
CA HIS A 217 15.93 17.26 20.10
C HIS A 217 15.60 15.78 19.87
N THR A 218 15.47 15.37 18.59
CA THR A 218 15.14 14.01 18.16
C THR A 218 16.16 13.49 17.17
N ASN A 219 16.10 12.19 16.90
CA ASN A 219 16.83 11.58 15.78
C ASN A 219 15.95 11.42 14.52
N VAL A 220 14.83 12.13 14.45
CA VAL A 220 14.00 12.20 13.23
C VAL A 220 14.82 12.84 12.12
N ARG A 221 14.86 12.18 10.98
CA ARG A 221 15.57 12.68 9.80
C ARG A 221 14.68 13.62 8.98
N ILE A 222 15.31 14.55 8.30
CA ILE A 222 14.67 15.38 7.28
C ILE A 222 15.37 15.11 5.95
N PRO A 223 14.65 14.92 4.82
CA PRO A 223 15.26 14.62 3.53
C PRO A 223 16.33 15.65 3.18
N MET A 224 17.51 15.18 2.76
CA MET A 224 18.60 16.06 2.35
C MET A 224 18.19 16.83 1.09
N ARG A 225 18.61 18.08 1.00
CA ARG A 225 18.47 18.91 -0.19
C ARG A 225 19.75 18.98 -0.98
N PHE A 226 19.59 19.10 -2.29
CA PHE A 226 20.67 19.18 -3.24
C PHE A 226 20.41 20.34 -4.19
N ASP A 227 21.41 21.18 -4.40
CA ASP A 227 21.41 22.16 -5.46
C ASP A 227 21.81 21.47 -6.77
N PHE A 228 21.31 21.99 -7.88
CA PHE A 228 21.57 21.47 -9.21
C PHE A 228 21.30 22.56 -10.25
N ASP A 229 22.01 22.50 -11.36
CA ASP A 229 21.92 23.47 -12.43
C ASP A 229 21.21 22.92 -13.69
N CYS A 230 21.16 21.58 -13.80
CA CYS A 230 20.60 20.91 -14.98
C CYS A 230 19.75 19.69 -14.58
N TYR A 231 18.53 19.59 -15.12
CA TYR A 231 17.63 18.45 -14.88
C TYR A 231 18.17 17.13 -15.44
N ASP A 232 18.88 17.17 -16.56
CA ASP A 232 19.41 15.95 -17.19
C ASP A 232 20.57 15.37 -16.39
N GLU A 233 21.45 16.21 -15.85
CA GLU A 233 22.51 15.78 -14.93
C GLU A 233 21.96 15.22 -13.64
N LEU A 234 20.95 15.88 -13.06
CA LEU A 234 20.26 15.40 -11.88
C LEU A 234 19.61 14.02 -12.12
N ARG A 235 18.95 13.86 -13.28
CA ARG A 235 18.34 12.58 -13.68
C ARG A 235 19.41 11.51 -13.90
N ALA A 236 20.52 11.85 -14.58
CA ALA A 236 21.64 10.92 -14.81
C ALA A 236 22.23 10.40 -13.50
N LYS A 237 22.36 11.27 -12.50
CA LYS A 237 22.90 10.92 -11.18
C LYS A 237 21.95 10.04 -10.35
N TRP A 238 20.64 10.35 -10.31
CA TRP A 238 19.70 9.78 -9.34
C TRP A 238 18.66 8.84 -9.93
N ALA A 239 18.46 8.84 -11.24
CA ALA A 239 17.35 8.14 -11.89
C ALA A 239 17.73 7.58 -13.26
N SER A 240 18.96 7.13 -13.43
CA SER A 240 19.47 6.47 -14.64
C SER A 240 19.48 4.94 -14.50
N GLY A 241 19.72 4.24 -15.62
CA GLY A 241 19.90 2.78 -15.63
C GLY A 241 21.14 2.30 -14.85
N ASN A 242 22.07 3.19 -14.52
CA ASN A 242 23.28 2.90 -13.73
C ASN A 242 23.07 3.16 -12.22
N THR A 243 21.94 3.73 -11.82
CA THR A 243 21.64 4.00 -10.41
C THR A 243 21.26 2.71 -9.67
N GLU A 244 21.85 2.46 -8.51
CA GLU A 244 21.55 1.28 -7.69
C GLU A 244 20.03 1.22 -7.36
N TYR A 245 19.44 0.02 -7.40
CA TYR A 245 18.01 -0.18 -7.17
C TYR A 245 17.52 0.26 -5.77
N LYS A 246 18.39 0.38 -4.79
CA LYS A 246 18.07 0.89 -3.45
C LYS A 246 17.79 2.39 -3.42
N THR A 247 18.24 3.12 -4.42
CA THR A 247 17.94 4.54 -4.60
C THR A 247 16.59 4.70 -5.28
N VAL A 248 15.62 5.32 -4.61
CA VAL A 248 14.25 5.51 -5.15
C VAL A 248 14.21 6.45 -6.35
N GLY A 249 15.15 7.40 -6.38
CA GLY A 249 15.23 8.52 -7.30
C GLY A 249 15.43 9.83 -6.56
N ILE A 250 14.92 10.92 -7.10
CA ILE A 250 15.00 12.26 -6.51
C ILE A 250 13.66 12.98 -6.59
N MET A 251 13.30 13.72 -5.54
CA MET A 251 12.14 14.61 -5.52
C MET A 251 12.55 16.00 -5.98
N LEU A 252 11.67 16.66 -6.68
CA LEU A 252 11.77 18.06 -7.10
C LEU A 252 10.69 18.86 -6.39
N LYS A 253 11.02 20.05 -5.90
CA LYS A 253 10.06 20.93 -5.26
C LYS A 253 10.35 22.39 -5.64
N HIS A 254 9.34 23.08 -6.13
CA HIS A 254 9.44 24.50 -6.43
C HIS A 254 9.53 25.33 -5.13
N LYS A 255 10.47 26.24 -5.07
CA LYS A 255 10.83 27.00 -3.86
C LYS A 255 9.68 27.82 -3.29
N THR A 256 8.88 28.43 -4.16
CA THR A 256 7.80 29.36 -3.77
C THR A 256 6.43 28.67 -3.73
N THR A 257 6.08 27.93 -4.79
CA THR A 257 4.73 27.34 -4.92
C THR A 257 4.55 26.04 -4.15
N GLY A 258 5.65 25.38 -3.78
CA GLY A 258 5.61 24.04 -3.18
C GLY A 258 5.19 22.94 -4.16
N GLU A 259 5.00 23.23 -5.46
CA GLU A 259 4.70 22.24 -6.47
C GLU A 259 5.79 21.16 -6.50
N ARG A 260 5.38 19.91 -6.62
CA ARG A 260 6.29 18.77 -6.49
C ARG A 260 6.29 17.90 -7.72
N SER A 261 7.48 17.42 -8.07
CA SER A 261 7.67 16.35 -9.07
C SER A 261 8.73 15.37 -8.61
N LYS A 262 9.09 14.42 -9.47
CA LYS A 262 10.10 13.42 -9.16
C LYS A 262 10.69 12.81 -10.42
N PHE A 263 11.99 12.51 -10.36
CA PHE A 263 12.61 11.54 -11.25
C PHE A 263 12.74 10.22 -10.47
N ARG A 264 12.17 9.16 -11.03
CA ARG A 264 12.19 7.85 -10.38
C ARG A 264 13.23 6.97 -11.05
N ASN A 265 14.05 6.31 -10.22
CA ASN A 265 15.05 5.36 -10.68
C ASN A 265 14.37 4.16 -11.37
N PRO A 266 14.71 3.85 -12.63
CA PRO A 266 14.12 2.74 -13.35
C PRO A 266 14.43 1.38 -12.71
N ASN A 267 15.63 1.19 -12.15
CA ASN A 267 16.02 -0.05 -11.48
C ASN A 267 15.20 -0.27 -10.20
N TYR A 268 14.97 0.79 -9.40
CA TYR A 268 14.05 0.73 -8.26
C TYR A 268 12.63 0.36 -8.71
N GLU A 269 12.14 1.01 -9.77
CA GLU A 269 10.77 0.77 -10.27
C GLU A 269 10.60 -0.67 -10.77
N GLN A 270 11.61 -1.25 -11.42
CA GLN A 270 11.62 -2.65 -11.84
C GLN A 270 11.46 -3.60 -10.64
N VAL A 271 12.26 -3.41 -9.59
CA VAL A 271 12.16 -4.23 -8.36
C VAL A 271 10.82 -4.01 -7.66
N ARG A 272 10.31 -2.77 -7.65
CA ARG A 272 8.99 -2.43 -7.10
C ARG A 272 7.85 -3.11 -7.86
N GLN A 273 7.93 -3.18 -9.18
CA GLN A 273 6.95 -3.91 -10.01
C GLN A 273 7.01 -5.41 -9.73
N LEU A 274 8.21 -5.96 -9.62
CA LEU A 274 8.42 -7.37 -9.26
C LEU A 274 7.85 -7.68 -7.87
N ARG A 275 8.03 -6.78 -6.88
CA ARG A 275 7.40 -6.88 -5.56
C ARG A 275 5.88 -6.89 -5.64
N GLY A 276 5.31 -6.12 -6.56
CA GLY A 276 3.88 -6.02 -6.78
C GLY A 276 3.11 -5.39 -5.60
N ASN A 277 1.80 -5.36 -5.73
CA ASN A 277 0.88 -4.79 -4.75
C ASN A 277 -0.04 -5.86 -4.11
N GLN A 278 0.40 -7.13 -4.11
CA GLN A 278 -0.40 -8.20 -3.53
C GLN A 278 -0.13 -8.32 -2.02
N PRO A 279 -1.14 -8.13 -1.17
CA PRO A 279 -0.96 -8.24 0.27
C PRO A 279 -0.71 -9.69 0.73
N LYS A 280 -1.22 -10.70 -0.02
CA LYS A 280 -1.06 -12.11 0.31
C LYS A 280 0.13 -12.71 -0.43
N LEU A 281 1.17 -13.08 0.32
CA LEU A 281 2.41 -13.62 -0.23
C LEU A 281 2.20 -14.93 -1.02
N GLN A 282 1.27 -15.79 -0.58
CA GLN A 282 0.94 -17.04 -1.29
C GLN A 282 0.33 -16.76 -2.68
N TYR A 283 -0.57 -15.78 -2.79
CA TYR A 283 -1.12 -15.37 -4.09
C TYR A 283 -0.01 -14.86 -5.01
N HIS A 284 0.86 -14.01 -4.46
CA HIS A 284 1.98 -13.44 -5.21
C HIS A 284 2.94 -14.51 -5.71
N TYR A 285 3.28 -15.51 -4.86
CA TYR A 285 4.08 -16.65 -5.26
C TYR A 285 3.47 -17.43 -6.44
N ILE A 286 2.16 -17.70 -6.39
CA ILE A 286 1.48 -18.44 -7.46
C ILE A 286 1.55 -17.64 -8.78
N ALA A 287 1.32 -16.32 -8.74
CA ALA A 287 1.43 -15.46 -9.91
C ALA A 287 2.86 -15.43 -10.49
N LEU A 288 3.87 -15.22 -9.64
CA LEU A 288 5.28 -15.26 -10.03
C LEU A 288 5.70 -16.60 -10.63
N ARG A 289 5.20 -17.71 -10.05
CA ARG A 289 5.46 -19.06 -10.56
C ARG A 289 4.92 -19.25 -11.96
N GLN A 290 3.70 -18.77 -12.23
CA GLN A 290 3.09 -18.84 -13.57
C GLN A 290 3.84 -18.01 -14.61
N GLN A 291 4.46 -16.90 -14.20
CA GLN A 291 5.25 -16.00 -15.02
C GLN A 291 6.73 -16.43 -15.16
N GLY A 292 7.15 -17.48 -14.44
CA GLY A 292 8.57 -17.90 -14.41
C GLY A 292 9.50 -16.94 -13.65
N GLN A 293 8.95 -16.02 -12.86
CA GLN A 293 9.70 -14.93 -12.22
C GLN A 293 10.14 -15.21 -10.76
N VAL A 294 9.89 -16.40 -10.23
CA VAL A 294 10.25 -16.74 -8.83
C VAL A 294 11.74 -16.57 -8.58
N GLY A 295 12.60 -17.02 -9.50
CA GLY A 295 14.06 -16.87 -9.38
C GLY A 295 14.49 -15.42 -9.34
N GLU A 296 13.93 -14.59 -10.22
CA GLU A 296 14.23 -13.16 -10.28
C GLU A 296 13.77 -12.45 -8.98
N TYR A 297 12.57 -12.74 -8.51
CA TYR A 297 12.07 -12.23 -7.24
C TYR A 297 13.00 -12.54 -6.06
N LEU A 298 13.47 -13.77 -5.95
CA LEU A 298 14.32 -14.23 -4.84
C LEU A 298 15.74 -13.63 -4.84
N LYS A 299 16.19 -13.03 -5.94
CA LYS A 299 17.44 -12.24 -5.96
C LYS A 299 17.35 -11.00 -5.06
N TYR A 300 16.18 -10.35 -5.04
CA TYR A 300 15.95 -9.13 -4.27
C TYR A 300 15.29 -9.39 -2.91
N PHE A 301 14.47 -10.43 -2.78
CA PHE A 301 13.66 -10.76 -1.60
C PHE A 301 14.01 -12.15 -1.07
N ALA A 302 15.25 -12.30 -0.62
CA ALA A 302 15.79 -13.59 -0.16
C ALA A 302 15.03 -14.15 1.06
N GLU A 303 14.41 -13.28 1.87
CA GLU A 303 13.57 -13.64 3.01
C GLU A 303 12.34 -14.48 2.60
N ALA A 304 11.88 -14.38 1.36
CA ALA A 304 10.77 -15.17 0.85
C ALA A 304 11.14 -16.63 0.50
N LYS A 305 12.42 -17.03 0.54
CA LYS A 305 12.86 -18.40 0.17
C LYS A 305 12.14 -19.49 0.96
N ARG A 306 12.01 -19.32 2.28
CA ARG A 306 11.35 -20.30 3.15
C ARG A 306 9.86 -20.39 2.86
N PRO A 307 9.06 -19.32 2.95
CA PRO A 307 7.64 -19.42 2.61
C PRO A 307 7.38 -19.90 1.18
N PHE A 308 8.20 -19.50 0.20
CA PHE A 308 8.04 -19.98 -1.19
C PHE A 308 8.29 -21.47 -1.34
N ARG A 309 9.23 -22.04 -0.57
CA ARG A 309 9.42 -23.49 -0.52
C ARG A 309 8.18 -24.20 0.02
N GLU A 310 7.63 -23.71 1.14
CA GLU A 310 6.43 -24.25 1.76
C GLU A 310 5.23 -24.19 0.79
N PHE A 311 5.03 -23.07 0.10
CA PHE A 311 3.96 -22.95 -0.92
C PHE A 311 4.17 -23.89 -2.09
N ARG A 312 5.40 -24.11 -2.53
CA ARG A 312 5.72 -25.08 -3.59
C ARG A 312 5.37 -26.50 -3.17
N GLU A 313 5.72 -26.89 -1.95
CA GLU A 313 5.44 -28.21 -1.39
C GLU A 313 3.93 -28.44 -1.30
N HIS A 314 3.16 -27.45 -0.84
CA HIS A 314 1.70 -27.53 -0.80
C HIS A 314 1.08 -27.70 -2.19
N ILE A 315 1.57 -26.98 -3.21
CA ILE A 315 1.08 -27.12 -4.59
C ILE A 315 1.42 -28.52 -5.12
N HIS A 316 2.62 -29.04 -4.85
CA HIS A 316 3.01 -30.38 -5.29
C HIS A 316 2.15 -31.46 -4.62
N ALA A 317 1.93 -31.36 -3.32
CA ALA A 317 1.07 -32.30 -2.57
C ALA A 317 -0.36 -32.27 -3.11
N PHE A 318 -0.95 -31.07 -3.30
CA PHE A 318 -2.27 -30.91 -3.89
C PHE A 318 -2.35 -31.54 -5.31
N THR A 319 -1.36 -31.26 -6.16
CA THR A 319 -1.33 -31.78 -7.54
C THR A 319 -1.24 -33.29 -7.59
N ASN A 320 -0.39 -33.89 -6.74
CA ASN A 320 -0.26 -35.35 -6.65
C ASN A 320 -1.55 -36.00 -6.15
N GLN A 321 -2.17 -35.43 -5.09
CA GLN A 321 -3.42 -35.94 -4.56
C GLN A 321 -4.57 -35.78 -5.56
N LEU A 322 -4.62 -34.68 -6.30
CA LEU A 322 -5.62 -34.46 -7.34
C LEU A 322 -5.50 -35.53 -8.46
N HIS A 323 -4.28 -35.83 -8.90
CA HIS A 323 -4.05 -36.87 -9.90
C HIS A 323 -4.45 -38.25 -9.37
N GLN A 324 -4.07 -38.60 -8.12
CA GLN A 324 -4.42 -39.88 -7.54
C GLN A 324 -5.94 -40.01 -7.39
N ASN A 325 -6.61 -38.98 -6.87
CA ASN A 325 -8.08 -38.97 -6.75
C ASN A 325 -8.77 -39.12 -8.11
N TYR A 326 -8.22 -38.47 -9.16
CA TYR A 326 -8.73 -38.62 -10.52
C TYR A 326 -8.63 -40.07 -11.02
N ILE A 327 -7.47 -40.71 -10.85
CA ILE A 327 -7.25 -42.11 -11.26
C ILE A 327 -8.20 -43.03 -10.50
N ASP A 328 -8.33 -42.89 -9.18
CA ASP A 328 -9.16 -43.73 -8.37
C ASP A 328 -10.66 -43.56 -8.69
N CYS A 329 -11.11 -42.32 -8.98
CA CYS A 329 -12.51 -42.05 -9.29
C CYS A 329 -12.90 -42.47 -10.72
N TYR A 330 -12.15 -42.03 -11.74
CA TYR A 330 -12.60 -42.14 -13.13
C TYR A 330 -11.96 -43.31 -13.90
N VAL A 331 -10.78 -43.77 -13.47
CA VAL A 331 -10.07 -44.89 -14.13
C VAL A 331 -10.38 -46.20 -13.41
N LYS A 332 -10.03 -46.27 -12.11
CA LYS A 332 -10.22 -47.50 -11.29
C LYS A 332 -11.65 -47.66 -10.78
N LYS A 333 -12.42 -46.57 -10.72
CA LYS A 333 -13.82 -46.52 -10.22
C LYS A 333 -13.97 -47.08 -8.80
N THR A 334 -12.99 -46.81 -7.92
CA THR A 334 -12.98 -47.28 -6.55
C THR A 334 -14.05 -46.64 -5.68
N GLN A 335 -14.38 -45.38 -5.93
CA GLN A 335 -15.44 -44.65 -5.23
C GLN A 335 -16.00 -43.53 -6.09
N ALA A 336 -17.26 -43.11 -5.79
CA ALA A 336 -17.93 -42.04 -6.51
C ALA A 336 -17.33 -40.65 -6.21
N LEU A 337 -17.41 -39.70 -7.14
CA LEU A 337 -16.91 -38.31 -7.02
C LEU A 337 -17.41 -37.63 -5.72
N ALA A 338 -18.65 -37.93 -5.29
CA ALA A 338 -19.24 -37.37 -4.07
C ALA A 338 -18.45 -37.65 -2.81
N MET A 339 -17.71 -38.75 -2.75
CA MET A 339 -16.96 -39.22 -1.57
C MET A 339 -15.60 -38.54 -1.41
N TYR A 340 -15.10 -37.81 -2.43
CA TYR A 340 -13.82 -37.12 -2.35
C TYR A 340 -13.95 -35.77 -1.60
N PRO A 341 -12.85 -35.26 -1.01
CA PRO A 341 -12.85 -33.95 -0.34
C PRO A 341 -13.27 -32.84 -1.29
N ALA A 342 -14.08 -31.89 -0.78
CA ALA A 342 -14.71 -30.85 -1.57
C ALA A 342 -13.76 -30.00 -2.40
N GLN A 343 -12.53 -29.79 -1.91
CA GLN A 343 -11.49 -29.01 -2.62
C GLN A 343 -11.03 -29.64 -3.92
N PHE A 344 -11.14 -30.97 -4.09
CA PHE A 344 -10.71 -31.67 -5.31
C PHE A 344 -11.84 -31.86 -6.33
N LYS A 345 -13.08 -31.99 -5.89
CA LYS A 345 -14.24 -32.33 -6.75
C LYS A 345 -14.36 -31.43 -8.00
N PRO A 346 -14.32 -30.09 -7.89
CA PRO A 346 -14.45 -29.23 -9.08
C PRO A 346 -13.33 -29.42 -10.08
N HIS A 347 -12.12 -29.72 -9.58
CA HIS A 347 -10.95 -29.94 -10.44
C HIS A 347 -11.00 -31.30 -11.12
N MET A 348 -11.38 -32.35 -10.38
CA MET A 348 -11.58 -33.69 -10.95
C MET A 348 -12.65 -33.68 -12.04
N TYR A 349 -13.77 -33.00 -11.81
CA TYR A 349 -14.81 -32.84 -12.81
C TYR A 349 -14.34 -32.07 -14.05
N SER A 350 -13.62 -30.96 -13.88
CA SER A 350 -13.06 -30.19 -15.00
C SER A 350 -12.11 -31.03 -15.83
N ILE A 351 -11.13 -31.69 -15.20
CA ILE A 351 -10.18 -32.58 -15.87
C ILE A 351 -10.87 -33.72 -16.63
N HIS A 352 -11.95 -34.29 -16.05
CA HIS A 352 -12.70 -35.34 -16.73
C HIS A 352 -13.51 -34.80 -17.91
N THR A 353 -14.04 -33.60 -17.80
CA THR A 353 -14.74 -32.91 -18.90
C THR A 353 -13.78 -32.68 -20.08
N ASP A 354 -12.56 -32.23 -19.79
CA ASP A 354 -11.52 -32.03 -20.83
C ASP A 354 -11.13 -33.38 -21.46
N TYR A 355 -11.00 -34.44 -20.66
CA TYR A 355 -10.76 -35.81 -21.17
C TYR A 355 -11.85 -36.24 -22.14
N VAL A 356 -13.11 -36.12 -21.78
CA VAL A 356 -14.24 -36.55 -22.60
C VAL A 356 -14.33 -35.76 -23.90
N LYS A 357 -14.07 -34.45 -23.86
CA LYS A 357 -14.19 -33.58 -25.02
C LYS A 357 -13.00 -33.68 -25.99
N GLU A 358 -11.77 -33.81 -25.47
CA GLU A 358 -10.57 -33.60 -26.26
C GLU A 358 -9.71 -34.86 -26.42
N LEU A 359 -9.70 -35.76 -25.44
CA LEU A 359 -8.77 -36.89 -25.41
C LEU A 359 -9.43 -38.23 -25.66
N ARG A 360 -10.70 -38.40 -25.35
CA ARG A 360 -11.45 -39.65 -25.56
C ARG A 360 -11.48 -39.99 -27.03
N GLY A 361 -11.05 -41.23 -27.37
CA GLY A 361 -10.98 -41.67 -28.75
C GLY A 361 -9.66 -41.37 -29.49
N THR A 362 -8.76 -40.58 -28.89
CA THR A 362 -7.43 -40.30 -29.46
C THR A 362 -6.32 -41.25 -28.99
N GLY A 363 -6.65 -42.22 -28.09
CA GLY A 363 -5.66 -43.06 -27.41
C GLY A 363 -4.87 -42.38 -26.32
N LYS A 364 -5.13 -41.09 -26.04
CA LYS A 364 -4.49 -40.34 -24.98
C LYS A 364 -5.29 -40.42 -23.68
N TYR A 365 -4.60 -40.30 -22.56
CA TYR A 365 -5.19 -40.35 -21.19
C TYR A 365 -4.66 -39.24 -20.31
N ILE A 366 -5.31 -39.00 -19.17
CA ILE A 366 -4.89 -38.01 -18.20
C ILE A 366 -3.64 -38.50 -17.48
N THR A 367 -2.51 -37.91 -17.79
CA THR A 367 -1.22 -38.18 -17.15
C THR A 367 -0.99 -37.24 -15.97
N ARG A 368 -0.02 -37.57 -15.11
CA ARG A 368 0.45 -36.65 -14.06
C ARG A 368 0.88 -35.30 -14.66
N ARG A 369 1.52 -35.29 -15.83
CA ARG A 369 1.94 -34.08 -16.53
C ARG A 369 0.73 -33.21 -16.90
N TYR A 370 -0.33 -33.83 -17.41
CA TYR A 370 -1.57 -33.11 -17.72
C TYR A 370 -2.12 -32.40 -16.49
N VAL A 371 -2.19 -33.07 -15.32
CA VAL A 371 -2.68 -32.47 -14.08
C VAL A 371 -1.76 -31.35 -13.60
N VAL A 372 -0.45 -31.46 -13.74
CA VAL A 372 0.52 -30.40 -13.44
C VAL A 372 0.23 -29.16 -14.32
N ASP A 373 0.05 -29.35 -15.62
CA ASP A 373 -0.22 -28.29 -16.57
C ASP A 373 -1.60 -27.64 -16.29
N TYR A 374 -2.61 -28.42 -15.94
CA TYR A 374 -3.92 -27.96 -15.49
C TYR A 374 -3.79 -27.05 -14.24
N VAL A 375 -3.11 -27.53 -13.19
CA VAL A 375 -2.93 -26.74 -11.95
C VAL A 375 -2.14 -25.47 -12.20
N ASN A 376 -1.13 -25.50 -13.07
CA ASN A 376 -0.35 -24.31 -13.43
C ASN A 376 -1.15 -23.25 -14.18
N LYS A 377 -2.23 -23.63 -14.86
CA LYS A 377 -3.12 -22.71 -15.59
C LYS A 377 -4.24 -22.13 -14.71
N LEU A 378 -4.47 -22.67 -13.51
CA LEU A 378 -5.51 -22.16 -12.61
C LEU A 378 -5.21 -20.71 -12.19
N HIS A 379 -6.23 -19.85 -12.25
CA HIS A 379 -6.10 -18.50 -11.73
C HIS A 379 -5.59 -18.52 -10.27
N PRO A 380 -4.63 -17.65 -9.87
CA PRO A 380 -3.99 -17.69 -8.55
C PRO A 380 -4.98 -17.72 -7.37
N SER A 381 -6.10 -16.96 -7.46
CA SER A 381 -7.13 -16.97 -6.42
C SER A 381 -7.84 -18.33 -6.30
N ARG A 382 -8.09 -19.02 -7.43
CA ARG A 382 -8.76 -20.33 -7.45
C ARG A 382 -7.84 -21.40 -6.86
N LEU A 383 -6.56 -21.40 -7.25
CA LEU A 383 -5.58 -22.33 -6.70
C LEU A 383 -5.39 -22.10 -5.19
N MET A 384 -5.20 -20.84 -4.78
CA MET A 384 -5.06 -20.49 -3.37
C MET A 384 -6.31 -20.89 -2.54
N PHE A 385 -7.51 -20.71 -3.11
CA PHE A 385 -8.75 -21.16 -2.46
C PHE A 385 -8.74 -22.67 -2.20
N SER A 386 -8.37 -23.48 -3.19
CA SER A 386 -8.32 -24.95 -3.08
C SER A 386 -7.25 -25.42 -2.11
N LEU A 387 -6.07 -24.79 -2.12
CA LEU A 387 -4.97 -25.10 -1.19
C LEU A 387 -5.35 -24.82 0.28
N ASN A 388 -6.12 -23.77 0.53
CA ASN A 388 -6.46 -23.30 1.88
C ASN A 388 -7.87 -23.73 2.34
N TYR A 389 -8.52 -24.63 1.61
CA TYR A 389 -9.90 -25.02 1.86
C TYR A 389 -10.15 -25.52 3.28
N SER A 390 -9.29 -26.43 3.78
CA SER A 390 -9.43 -27.02 5.11
C SER A 390 -9.27 -26.02 6.25
N MET A 391 -8.33 -25.06 6.08
CA MET A 391 -8.14 -23.99 7.08
C MET A 391 -9.35 -23.05 7.15
N ARG A 392 -9.92 -22.71 6.00
CA ARG A 392 -11.12 -21.86 5.94
C ARG A 392 -12.35 -22.53 6.55
N LYS A 393 -12.51 -23.82 6.33
CA LYS A 393 -13.60 -24.59 6.91
C LYS A 393 -13.53 -24.58 8.44
N LYS A 394 -12.35 -24.80 9.01
CA LYS A 394 -12.12 -24.69 10.45
C LYS A 394 -12.47 -23.30 11.01
N GLN A 395 -12.01 -22.22 10.35
CA GLN A 395 -12.32 -20.85 10.78
C GLN A 395 -13.81 -20.54 10.77
N VAL A 396 -14.55 -21.05 9.78
CA VAL A 396 -16.01 -20.87 9.72
C VAL A 396 -16.68 -21.68 10.84
N GLU A 397 -16.25 -22.91 11.11
CA GLU A 397 -16.77 -23.75 12.19
C GLU A 397 -16.49 -23.13 13.57
N GLU A 398 -15.29 -22.56 13.79
CA GLU A 398 -14.93 -21.88 15.03
C GLU A 398 -15.79 -20.60 15.25
N HIS A 399 -16.02 -19.78 14.21
CA HIS A 399 -16.87 -18.58 14.30
C HIS A 399 -18.34 -18.92 14.60
N VAL A 400 -18.87 -19.99 14.03
CA VAL A 400 -20.25 -20.43 14.30
C VAL A 400 -20.41 -20.90 15.74
N ILE A 401 -19.35 -21.44 16.35
CA ILE A 401 -19.38 -21.86 17.76
C ILE A 401 -19.32 -20.63 18.69
N ASP A 402 -18.53 -19.60 18.35
CA ASP A 402 -18.40 -18.36 19.15
C ASP A 402 -19.65 -17.46 19.07
N GLU A 403 -20.43 -17.51 17.99
CA GLU A 403 -21.69 -16.77 17.86
C GLU A 403 -22.91 -17.54 18.43
N GLY A 404 -22.73 -18.77 18.83
CA GLY A 404 -23.78 -19.67 19.33
C GLY A 404 -23.82 -19.89 20.86
N VAL A 405 -23.07 -19.06 21.64
CA VAL A 405 -23.06 -19.10 23.12
C VAL A 405 -23.66 -17.82 23.70
#